data_46f67408cc2faebc814e30b34f283cb6
#
_entry.id   46f67408cc2faebc814e30b34f283cb6
#
_cell.length_a   1.000
_cell.length_b   1.000
_cell.length_c   1.000
_cell.angle_alpha   90.00
_cell.angle_beta   90.00
_cell.angle_gamma   90.00
#
_symmetry.space_group_name_H-M   'P 1'
#
loop_
_entity.id
_entity.type
_entity.pdbx_description
1 polymer ?
#
loop_
_entity_poly.entity_id
_entity_poly.type
_entity_poly.pdbx_seq_one_letter_code
_entity_poly.pdbx_strand_id
1 'polypeptide(L)'
;MKKGLSNIVLMVCSLLAMVVLSGCATPEERAARAAEQVANVKAALTARNYKIAVSRMYPRSGASKNVSYGYSVEVRNDSLFSYLPYFGRAYDVPYGGGKGLNFEAPIESYKETQLKNGQRQIEIGLKNDEDTYLYTIGVFDNGNSSIDVQMRRRESISYSGEMEFEKQ
;
A
#
# COMPACT_ATOMS: atom_id res chain seq x y z
N MET A 1 -58.50 7.43 24.52
CA MET A 1 -57.11 7.91 24.51
C MET A 1 -56.05 6.80 24.35
N LYS A 2 -56.27 5.53 24.79
CA LYS A 2 -55.27 4.44 24.68
C LYS A 2 -55.02 3.89 23.25
N LYS A 3 -56.02 3.93 22.36
CA LYS A 3 -55.89 3.41 20.97
C LYS A 3 -55.00 4.29 20.06
N GLY A 4 -54.99 5.62 20.28
CA GLY A 4 -54.15 6.52 19.48
C GLY A 4 -52.65 6.38 19.78
N LEU A 5 -52.29 6.15 21.05
CA LEU A 5 -50.90 5.98 21.49
C LEU A 5 -50.28 4.68 20.95
N SER A 6 -51.09 3.61 20.90
CA SER A 6 -50.68 2.31 20.35
C SER A 6 -50.34 2.38 18.87
N ASN A 7 -51.13 3.12 18.08
CA ASN A 7 -50.90 3.28 16.65
C ASN A 7 -49.65 4.14 16.34
N ILE A 8 -49.40 5.16 17.17
CA ILE A 8 -48.20 5.99 17.04
C ILE A 8 -46.92 5.17 17.36
N VAL A 9 -46.95 4.34 18.41
CA VAL A 9 -45.80 3.46 18.76
C VAL A 9 -45.56 2.44 17.66
N LEU A 10 -46.61 1.85 17.07
CA LEU A 10 -46.46 0.90 15.95
C LEU A 10 -45.87 1.59 14.70
N MET A 11 -46.26 2.81 14.42
CA MET A 11 -45.76 3.58 13.29
C MET A 11 -44.26 3.98 13.48
N VAL A 12 -43.89 4.38 14.68
CA VAL A 12 -42.49 4.71 15.02
C VAL A 12 -41.60 3.46 14.98
N CYS A 13 -42.06 2.31 15.49
CA CYS A 13 -41.33 1.06 15.39
C CYS A 13 -41.14 0.58 13.93
N SER A 14 -42.15 0.77 13.06
CA SER A 14 -42.01 0.41 11.66
C SER A 14 -41.05 1.33 10.90
N LEU A 15 -41.04 2.64 11.24
CA LEU A 15 -40.05 3.58 10.67
C LEU A 15 -38.61 3.28 11.13
N LEU A 16 -38.43 2.91 12.42
CA LEU A 16 -37.13 2.52 12.96
C LEU A 16 -36.59 1.23 12.32
N ALA A 17 -37.49 0.27 12.03
CA ALA A 17 -37.11 -1.00 11.38
C ALA A 17 -36.64 -0.81 9.92
N MET A 18 -37.11 0.20 9.20
CA MET A 18 -36.62 0.50 7.84
C MET A 18 -35.25 1.15 7.79
N VAL A 19 -34.83 1.84 8.85
CA VAL A 19 -33.50 2.50 8.89
C VAL A 19 -32.36 1.50 9.13
N VAL A 20 -32.62 0.33 9.72
CA VAL A 20 -31.60 -0.65 10.07
C VAL A 20 -31.20 -1.56 8.88
N LEU A 21 -31.96 -1.57 7.79
CA LEU A 21 -31.74 -2.44 6.62
C LEU A 21 -30.79 -1.86 5.56
N SER A 22 -30.35 -0.61 5.70
CA SER A 22 -29.55 0.11 4.68
C SER A 22 -28.02 0.03 4.88
N GLY A 23 -27.52 -0.80 5.79
CA GLY A 23 -26.08 -0.80 6.18
C GLY A 23 -25.19 -1.87 5.58
N CYS A 24 -25.71 -2.87 4.87
CA CYS A 24 -24.89 -3.93 4.29
C CYS A 24 -24.78 -3.75 2.78
N ALA A 25 -23.54 -3.51 2.29
CA ALA A 25 -23.25 -3.54 0.87
C ALA A 25 -23.69 -4.87 0.26
N THR A 26 -24.46 -4.83 -0.82
CA THR A 26 -24.94 -6.02 -1.53
C THR A 26 -23.76 -6.80 -2.13
N PRO A 27 -23.92 -8.10 -2.41
CA PRO A 27 -22.89 -8.86 -3.10
C PRO A 27 -22.46 -8.22 -4.44
N GLU A 28 -23.40 -7.61 -5.15
CA GLU A 28 -23.17 -6.90 -6.42
C GLU A 28 -22.34 -5.64 -6.22
N GLU A 29 -22.61 -4.84 -5.21
CA GLU A 29 -21.81 -3.66 -4.88
C GLU A 29 -20.37 -4.05 -4.45
N ARG A 30 -20.20 -5.16 -3.72
CA ARG A 30 -18.88 -5.66 -3.35
C ARG A 30 -18.10 -6.11 -4.59
N ALA A 31 -18.75 -6.81 -5.51
CA ALA A 31 -18.14 -7.24 -6.77
C ALA A 31 -17.77 -6.05 -7.65
N ALA A 32 -18.62 -5.03 -7.75
CA ALA A 32 -18.36 -3.81 -8.50
C ALA A 32 -17.15 -3.04 -7.93
N ARG A 33 -17.09 -2.85 -6.61
CA ARG A 33 -15.95 -2.20 -5.94
C ARG A 33 -14.65 -2.98 -6.11
N ALA A 34 -14.71 -4.32 -6.05
CA ALA A 34 -13.52 -5.14 -6.30
C ALA A 34 -13.03 -5.01 -7.74
N ALA A 35 -13.92 -5.01 -8.73
CA ALA A 35 -13.56 -4.82 -10.13
C ALA A 35 -12.97 -3.42 -10.39
N GLU A 36 -13.52 -2.38 -9.78
CA GLU A 36 -13.00 -1.02 -9.84
C GLU A 36 -11.59 -0.94 -9.24
N GLN A 37 -11.36 -1.57 -8.10
CA GLN A 37 -10.04 -1.60 -7.46
C GLN A 37 -8.99 -2.28 -8.35
N VAL A 38 -9.33 -3.41 -8.97
CA VAL A 38 -8.47 -4.09 -9.97
C VAL A 38 -8.13 -3.15 -11.13
N ALA A 39 -9.12 -2.43 -11.65
CA ALA A 39 -8.91 -1.48 -12.75
C ALA A 39 -7.98 -0.33 -12.33
N ASN A 40 -8.16 0.21 -11.12
CA ASN A 40 -7.35 1.30 -10.58
C ASN A 40 -5.89 0.86 -10.36
N VAL A 41 -5.67 -0.34 -9.78
CA VAL A 41 -4.31 -0.92 -9.65
C VAL A 41 -3.65 -1.03 -11.03
N LYS A 42 -4.35 -1.60 -12.00
CA LYS A 42 -3.82 -1.76 -13.35
C LYS A 42 -3.48 -0.43 -14.02
N ALA A 43 -4.35 0.56 -13.90
CA ALA A 43 -4.14 1.89 -14.46
C ALA A 43 -2.92 2.58 -13.83
N ALA A 44 -2.81 2.56 -12.51
CA ALA A 44 -1.70 3.16 -11.77
C ALA A 44 -0.34 2.54 -12.14
N LEU A 45 -0.27 1.21 -12.23
CA LEU A 45 0.94 0.51 -12.65
C LEU A 45 1.31 0.81 -14.11
N THR A 46 0.32 0.79 -15.01
CA THR A 46 0.56 1.11 -16.44
C THR A 46 1.04 2.55 -16.63
N ALA A 47 0.51 3.49 -15.85
CA ALA A 47 0.94 4.88 -15.86
C ALA A 47 2.29 5.11 -15.15
N ARG A 48 2.83 4.12 -14.45
CA ARG A 48 3.99 4.25 -13.54
C ARG A 48 3.84 5.43 -12.57
N ASN A 49 2.63 5.59 -12.06
CA ASN A 49 2.28 6.64 -11.12
C ASN A 49 1.45 6.02 -10.00
N TYR A 50 2.11 5.66 -8.92
CA TYR A 50 1.47 4.99 -7.79
C TYR A 50 2.25 5.20 -6.50
N LYS A 51 1.53 5.12 -5.39
CA LYS A 51 2.07 5.22 -4.04
C LYS A 51 1.62 4.02 -3.22
N ILE A 52 2.54 3.40 -2.51
CA ILE A 52 2.28 2.29 -1.58
C ILE A 52 2.54 2.79 -0.18
N ALA A 53 1.48 2.88 0.63
CA ALA A 53 1.59 3.16 2.05
C ALA A 53 2.05 1.92 2.79
N VAL A 54 3.09 2.06 3.61
CA VAL A 54 3.69 0.96 4.35
C VAL A 54 3.15 0.90 5.77
N SER A 55 2.69 -0.27 6.19
CA SER A 55 2.12 -0.52 7.51
C SER A 55 3.00 -1.40 8.40
N ARG A 56 3.86 -2.23 7.81
CA ARG A 56 4.72 -3.16 8.56
C ARG A 56 6.08 -3.31 7.90
N MET A 57 7.12 -3.44 8.72
CA MET A 57 8.48 -3.76 8.28
C MET A 57 8.92 -5.13 8.80
N TYR A 58 9.78 -5.80 8.03
CA TYR A 58 10.35 -7.10 8.31
C TYR A 58 11.88 -7.00 8.18
N PRO A 59 12.58 -6.63 9.26
CA PRO A 59 14.04 -6.65 9.27
C PRO A 59 14.57 -8.05 9.03
N ARG A 60 15.74 -8.18 8.41
CA ARG A 60 16.39 -9.47 8.22
C ARG A 60 16.71 -10.16 9.57
N SER A 61 17.02 -9.36 10.58
CA SER A 61 17.31 -9.83 11.93
C SER A 61 16.33 -9.21 12.92
N GLY A 62 15.54 -10.04 13.60
CA GLY A 62 14.57 -9.59 14.61
C GLY A 62 13.11 -9.78 14.21
N ALA A 63 12.22 -9.36 15.08
CA ALA A 63 10.78 -9.48 14.86
C ALA A 63 10.25 -8.41 13.91
N SER A 64 9.19 -8.74 13.17
CA SER A 64 8.45 -7.75 12.38
C SER A 64 7.84 -6.67 13.27
N LYS A 65 7.76 -5.45 12.78
CA LYS A 65 7.26 -4.29 13.52
C LYS A 65 6.21 -3.55 12.70
N ASN A 66 5.13 -3.15 13.33
CA ASN A 66 4.23 -2.16 12.72
C ASN A 66 4.96 -0.83 12.67
N VAL A 67 4.75 -0.10 11.59
CA VAL A 67 5.33 1.23 11.41
C VAL A 67 4.26 2.29 11.55
N SER A 68 4.69 3.49 11.92
CA SER A 68 3.79 4.64 12.05
C SER A 68 3.20 5.03 10.70
N TYR A 69 2.08 5.72 10.73
CA TYR A 69 1.49 6.31 9.53
C TYR A 69 2.46 7.28 8.84
N GLY A 70 2.42 7.29 7.49
CA GLY A 70 3.18 8.24 6.67
C GLY A 70 4.36 7.63 5.90
N TYR A 71 4.81 6.42 6.25
CA TYR A 71 5.86 5.76 5.46
C TYR A 71 5.31 5.21 4.14
N SER A 72 6.04 5.44 3.05
CA SER A 72 5.60 5.05 1.72
C SER A 72 6.75 4.88 0.73
N VAL A 73 6.44 4.18 -0.36
CA VAL A 73 7.21 4.20 -1.61
C VAL A 73 6.29 4.74 -2.70
N GLU A 74 6.77 5.72 -3.43
CA GLU A 74 6.02 6.35 -4.52
C GLU A 74 6.86 6.31 -5.81
N VAL A 75 6.23 5.96 -6.91
CA VAL A 75 6.81 6.04 -8.26
C VAL A 75 6.04 7.07 -9.04
N ARG A 76 6.72 8.08 -9.53
CA ARG A 76 6.17 9.12 -10.43
C ARG A 76 7.27 9.82 -11.21
N ASN A 77 6.96 10.29 -12.40
CA ASN A 77 7.87 11.08 -13.25
C ASN A 77 9.26 10.42 -13.42
N ASP A 78 9.30 9.10 -13.65
CA ASP A 78 10.52 8.29 -13.75
C ASP A 78 11.46 8.37 -12.55
N SER A 79 10.96 8.77 -11.39
CA SER A 79 11.66 8.80 -10.11
C SER A 79 10.96 7.91 -9.08
N LEU A 80 11.76 7.36 -8.16
CA LEU A 80 11.27 6.67 -6.98
C LEU A 80 11.52 7.55 -5.75
N PHE A 81 10.45 7.81 -5.02
CA PHE A 81 10.45 8.49 -3.73
C PHE A 81 10.33 7.44 -2.64
N SER A 82 11.36 7.25 -1.87
CA SER A 82 11.39 6.33 -0.74
C SER A 82 11.36 7.12 0.55
N TYR A 83 10.35 6.85 1.39
CA TYR A 83 10.28 7.31 2.76
C TYR A 83 9.96 6.12 3.66
N LEU A 84 11.01 5.38 4.04
CA LEU A 84 10.89 4.12 4.76
C LEU A 84 11.78 4.11 6.00
N PRO A 85 11.30 3.55 7.14
CA PRO A 85 12.13 3.33 8.30
C PRO A 85 13.10 2.17 8.00
N TYR A 86 14.37 2.33 8.31
CA TYR A 86 15.36 1.26 8.17
C TYR A 86 15.78 0.71 9.53
N PHE A 87 15.82 -0.60 9.62
CA PHE A 87 16.36 -1.33 10.75
C PHE A 87 17.16 -2.54 10.25
N GLY A 88 18.48 -2.50 10.40
CA GLY A 88 19.39 -3.54 9.94
C GLY A 88 20.85 -3.12 10.12
N ARG A 89 21.77 -3.98 9.75
CA ARG A 89 23.21 -3.69 9.79
C ARG A 89 23.62 -2.91 8.54
N ALA A 90 24.46 -1.92 8.72
CA ALA A 90 25.19 -1.29 7.63
C ALA A 90 26.61 -1.86 7.60
N TYR A 91 27.07 -2.25 6.41
CA TYR A 91 28.43 -2.78 6.20
C TYR A 91 29.43 -1.64 5.93
N ASP A 92 28.91 -0.55 5.36
CA ASP A 92 29.66 0.67 5.08
C ASP A 92 28.73 1.85 5.30
N VAL A 93 29.07 2.68 6.30
CA VAL A 93 28.22 3.84 6.68
C VAL A 93 28.94 5.10 6.24
N PRO A 94 28.28 5.99 5.48
CA PRO A 94 28.83 7.30 5.18
C PRO A 94 29.15 8.08 6.47
N TYR A 95 30.22 8.88 6.43
CA TYR A 95 30.60 9.72 7.54
C TYR A 95 29.44 10.68 7.87
N GLY A 96 28.95 10.64 9.12
CA GLY A 96 27.80 11.42 9.55
C GLY A 96 26.45 10.69 9.55
N GLY A 97 26.40 9.34 9.21
CA GLY A 97 25.20 8.48 9.45
C GLY A 97 24.41 8.33 8.17
N GLY A 98 24.13 8.66 7.22
CA GLY A 98 23.31 8.42 6.02
C GLY A 98 21.81 8.59 6.23
N LYS A 99 21.11 8.86 5.14
CA LYS A 99 19.64 9.14 5.12
C LYS A 99 18.80 7.87 5.21
N GLY A 100 19.45 6.69 5.20
CA GLY A 100 18.74 5.42 5.23
C GLY A 100 17.97 5.17 3.93
N LEU A 101 16.69 4.90 4.06
CA LEU A 101 15.77 4.72 2.93
C LEU A 101 14.86 5.95 2.74
N ASN A 102 15.34 7.16 3.10
CA ASN A 102 14.62 8.42 2.92
C ASN A 102 15.32 9.24 1.83
N PHE A 103 14.91 9.05 0.58
CA PHE A 103 15.51 9.71 -0.57
C PHE A 103 14.56 9.74 -1.76
N GLU A 104 14.89 10.56 -2.73
CA GLU A 104 14.40 10.55 -4.10
C GLU A 104 15.56 10.20 -5.04
N ALA A 105 15.31 9.34 -6.00
CA ALA A 105 16.30 9.01 -7.03
C ALA A 105 15.62 8.68 -8.37
N PRO A 106 16.28 9.01 -9.50
CA PRO A 106 15.81 8.61 -10.81
C PRO A 106 15.88 7.07 -10.96
N ILE A 107 14.90 6.52 -11.67
CA ILE A 107 14.82 5.09 -11.97
C ILE A 107 15.77 4.77 -13.11
N GLU A 108 16.76 3.91 -12.88
CA GLU A 108 17.70 3.45 -13.93
C GLU A 108 17.12 2.25 -14.71
N SER A 109 16.36 1.39 -14.04
CA SER A 109 15.69 0.26 -14.68
C SER A 109 14.34 -0.02 -14.06
N TYR A 110 13.37 -0.36 -14.89
CA TYR A 110 12.00 -0.72 -14.47
C TYR A 110 11.53 -1.92 -15.28
N LYS A 111 11.21 -3.02 -14.61
CA LYS A 111 10.72 -4.23 -15.22
C LYS A 111 9.47 -4.70 -14.50
N GLU A 112 8.38 -4.88 -15.24
CA GLU A 112 7.14 -5.45 -14.74
C GLU A 112 6.97 -6.87 -15.27
N THR A 113 6.55 -7.79 -14.40
CA THR A 113 6.27 -9.19 -14.74
C THR A 113 4.98 -9.61 -14.03
N GLN A 114 4.05 -10.20 -14.76
CA GLN A 114 2.87 -10.79 -14.17
C GLN A 114 3.14 -12.23 -13.78
N LEU A 115 2.92 -12.55 -12.50
CA LEU A 115 3.10 -13.89 -11.96
C LEU A 115 1.81 -14.73 -12.11
N LYS A 116 1.96 -16.05 -12.09
CA LYS A 116 0.82 -17.00 -12.24
C LYS A 116 -0.23 -16.92 -11.11
N ASN A 117 0.15 -16.38 -9.96
CA ASN A 117 -0.73 -16.18 -8.80
C ASN A 117 -1.57 -14.89 -8.85
N GLY A 118 -1.56 -14.17 -9.97
CA GLY A 118 -2.26 -12.89 -10.15
C GLY A 118 -1.49 -11.68 -9.60
N GLN A 119 -0.34 -11.89 -8.96
CA GLN A 119 0.52 -10.82 -8.48
C GLN A 119 1.31 -10.21 -9.63
N ARG A 120 1.47 -8.89 -9.64
CA ARG A 120 2.41 -8.18 -10.50
C ARG A 120 3.67 -7.89 -9.73
N GLN A 121 4.78 -8.34 -10.26
CA GLN A 121 6.10 -8.06 -9.71
C GLN A 121 6.78 -6.97 -10.50
N ILE A 122 7.26 -5.95 -9.81
CA ILE A 122 7.96 -4.80 -10.39
C ILE A 122 9.36 -4.77 -9.78
N GLU A 123 10.36 -4.79 -10.63
CA GLU A 123 11.77 -4.65 -10.26
C GLU A 123 12.26 -3.27 -10.67
N ILE A 124 12.72 -2.48 -9.71
CA ILE A 124 13.20 -1.12 -9.91
C ILE A 124 14.64 -1.03 -9.43
N GLY A 125 15.55 -0.82 -10.36
CA GLY A 125 16.95 -0.54 -10.07
C GLY A 125 17.20 0.96 -10.06
N LEU A 126 17.90 1.45 -9.04
CA LEU A 126 18.29 2.85 -8.90
C LEU A 126 19.56 3.01 -8.09
N LYS A 127 20.15 4.18 -8.20
CA LYS A 127 21.39 4.53 -7.50
C LYS A 127 21.32 5.97 -7.03
N ASN A 128 21.86 6.22 -5.86
CA ASN A 128 22.13 7.57 -5.36
C ASN A 128 23.59 7.69 -4.88
N ASP A 129 23.93 8.79 -4.24
CA ASP A 129 25.26 9.06 -3.68
C ASP A 129 25.66 8.11 -2.53
N GLU A 130 24.68 7.47 -1.86
CA GLU A 130 24.93 6.58 -0.72
C GLU A 130 25.04 5.10 -1.11
N ASP A 131 24.19 4.62 -2.03
CA ASP A 131 24.09 3.18 -2.31
C ASP A 131 23.47 2.89 -3.70
N THR A 132 23.49 1.60 -4.06
CA THR A 132 22.71 1.05 -5.19
C THR A 132 21.60 0.18 -4.62
N TYR A 133 20.40 0.37 -5.13
CA TYR A 133 19.18 -0.26 -4.61
C TYR A 133 18.49 -1.08 -5.70
N LEU A 134 17.96 -2.21 -5.29
CA LEU A 134 16.98 -2.98 -6.06
C LEU A 134 15.70 -3.11 -5.21
N TYR A 135 14.64 -2.46 -5.66
CA TYR A 135 13.29 -2.62 -5.12
C TYR A 135 12.57 -3.71 -5.90
N THR A 136 12.10 -4.74 -5.21
CA THR A 136 11.19 -5.74 -5.77
C THR A 136 9.83 -5.54 -5.12
N ILE A 137 8.89 -5.01 -5.88
CA ILE A 137 7.54 -4.67 -5.41
C ILE A 137 6.57 -5.68 -5.98
N GLY A 138 5.85 -6.40 -5.10
CA GLY A 138 4.75 -7.28 -5.48
C GLY A 138 3.43 -6.61 -5.17
N VAL A 139 2.56 -6.47 -6.17
CA VAL A 139 1.23 -5.87 -6.03
C VAL A 139 0.17 -6.87 -6.43
N PHE A 140 -0.82 -7.08 -5.57
CA PHE A 140 -2.01 -7.88 -5.86
C PHE A 140 -3.12 -6.98 -6.42
N ASP A 141 -4.09 -7.61 -7.08
CA ASP A 141 -5.24 -6.93 -7.69
C ASP A 141 -6.09 -6.13 -6.68
N ASN A 142 -6.04 -6.50 -5.39
CA ASN A 142 -6.70 -5.78 -4.31
C ASN A 142 -5.87 -4.60 -3.73
N GLY A 143 -4.72 -4.28 -4.33
CA GLY A 143 -3.82 -3.21 -3.87
C GLY A 143 -2.86 -3.62 -2.75
N ASN A 144 -3.04 -4.80 -2.12
CA ASN A 144 -2.08 -5.29 -1.14
C ASN A 144 -0.71 -5.43 -1.78
N SER A 145 0.32 -4.98 -1.09
CA SER A 145 1.66 -4.89 -1.65
C SER A 145 2.73 -5.38 -0.69
N SER A 146 3.76 -5.99 -1.25
CA SER A 146 5.02 -6.30 -0.59
C SER A 146 6.15 -5.54 -1.26
N ILE A 147 7.15 -5.13 -0.48
CA ILE A 147 8.32 -4.39 -0.99
C ILE A 147 9.54 -5.04 -0.36
N ASP A 148 10.44 -5.54 -1.20
CA ASP A 148 11.76 -6.01 -0.80
C ASP A 148 12.80 -5.03 -1.30
N VAL A 149 13.65 -4.52 -0.40
CA VAL A 149 14.72 -3.58 -0.73
C VAL A 149 16.05 -4.25 -0.50
N GLN A 150 16.78 -4.48 -1.58
CA GLN A 150 18.15 -4.94 -1.55
C GLN A 150 19.09 -3.76 -1.73
N MET A 151 20.13 -3.72 -0.92
CA MET A 151 21.13 -2.66 -0.90
C MET A 151 22.52 -3.27 -0.95
N ARG A 152 23.48 -2.57 -1.53
CA ARG A 152 24.86 -3.08 -1.62
C ARG A 152 25.61 -2.92 -0.30
N ARG A 153 25.39 -1.84 0.43
CA ARG A 153 26.13 -1.46 1.64
C ARG A 153 25.40 -1.75 2.93
N ARG A 154 24.17 -2.27 2.86
CA ARG A 154 23.30 -2.53 4.03
C ARG A 154 22.57 -3.86 3.87
N GLU A 155 22.12 -4.42 4.99
CA GLU A 155 21.23 -5.58 4.96
C GLU A 155 19.92 -5.26 4.24
N SER A 156 19.40 -6.24 3.49
CA SER A 156 18.07 -6.13 2.88
C SER A 156 16.98 -6.06 3.94
N ILE A 157 15.87 -5.43 3.59
CA ILE A 157 14.71 -5.29 4.45
C ILE A 157 13.45 -5.36 3.60
N SER A 158 12.38 -5.94 4.17
CA SER A 158 11.10 -6.07 3.49
C SER A 158 10.01 -5.30 4.21
N TYR A 159 8.95 -4.96 3.47
CA TYR A 159 7.80 -4.25 3.98
C TYR A 159 6.51 -4.82 3.40
N SER A 160 5.40 -4.59 4.09
CA SER A 160 4.07 -4.76 3.53
C SER A 160 3.22 -3.51 3.72
N GLY A 161 2.29 -3.31 2.79
CA GLY A 161 1.41 -2.16 2.77
C GLY A 161 0.33 -2.30 1.72
N GLU A 162 -0.27 -1.18 1.39
CA GLU A 162 -1.35 -1.10 0.40
C GLU A 162 -1.12 0.06 -0.55
N MET A 163 -1.52 -0.11 -1.80
CA MET A 163 -1.52 0.96 -2.79
C MET A 163 -2.58 1.99 -2.42
N GLU A 164 -2.18 3.24 -2.32
CA GLU A 164 -3.08 4.37 -2.10
C GLU A 164 -3.67 4.83 -3.44
N PHE A 165 -4.97 5.05 -3.44
CA PHE A 165 -5.68 5.70 -4.54
C PHE A 165 -6.23 7.02 -4.03
N GLU A 166 -6.06 8.09 -4.79
CA GLU A 166 -6.74 9.35 -4.49
C GLU A 166 -8.26 9.10 -4.51
N LYS A 167 -8.91 9.37 -3.40
CA LYS A 167 -10.38 9.35 -3.36
C LYS A 167 -10.85 10.53 -4.19
N GLN A 168 -11.48 10.22 -5.32
CA GLN A 168 -12.23 11.20 -6.10
C GLN A 168 -13.43 11.70 -5.30
#